data_707f191f5cebc99aa6e907adfed1ba84
#
_entry.id   707f191f5cebc99aa6e907adfed1ba84
#
_cell.length_a   1.000
_cell.length_b   1.000
_cell.length_c   1.000
_cell.angle_alpha   90.00
_cell.angle_beta   90.00
_cell.angle_gamma   90.00
#
_symmetry.space_group_name_H-M   'P 1'
#
loop_
_entity.id
_entity.type
_entity.pdbx_description
1 polymer ?
#
loop_
_entity_poly.entity_id
_entity_poly.type
_entity_poly.pdbx_seq_one_letter_code
_entity_poly.pdbx_strand_id
1 'polypeptide(L)'
;MILTYNVQLKFQTNECVEFWKSLLTNQLSAYNRCANMVLESNIPLGIKTVHNLCYDVLRAEFPMLSSQVIVKTQQEVAANLKSIRSNKHFTNTVIKKNKALRLDKRLYSNLTLTSISLPCKKSHRETVSFVLYNEFNKFASQYPMHDPLIFERNGRLFLSVSFEVQEKPHLGETCLGVDLGIRRFVTLSDGRAIVNKEYLARKRKMRYLKRVYQEKKSFRRLVATRRKERNMSKQNIYDVANEILKTDASIIVMEDLSKIKQNTSKHENGQKRTSHNNRIGQIPFYKLKEVLTYKAQLVGKRVETVSPLFTSQKDCRTDKKDGTRVGCRYYCKDGIVLDADWNAAVNIAKKSKHPISFELPFDGCLNLIGRAQSTAQSQNR
;
A
#
# COMPACT_ATOMS: atom_id res chain seq x y z
N MET A 1 1.89 10.27 12.46
CA MET A 1 2.29 9.22 11.50
C MET A 1 3.27 9.76 10.46
N ILE A 2 4.07 8.90 9.78
CA ILE A 2 4.96 9.35 8.70
C ILE A 2 4.33 9.01 7.36
N LEU A 3 4.10 10.03 6.53
CA LEU A 3 3.67 9.87 5.14
C LEU A 3 4.81 10.21 4.19
N THR A 4 4.94 9.45 3.10
CA THR A 4 6.02 9.61 2.13
C THR A 4 5.45 9.81 0.73
N TYR A 5 5.90 10.87 0.06
CA TYR A 5 5.51 11.24 -1.29
C TYR A 5 6.73 11.28 -2.21
N ASN A 6 6.55 10.82 -3.44
CA ASN A 6 7.61 10.80 -4.45
C ASN A 6 7.33 11.86 -5.51
N VAL A 7 8.28 12.78 -5.70
CA VAL A 7 8.23 13.78 -6.76
C VAL A 7 9.31 13.51 -7.80
N GLN A 8 9.02 13.72 -9.07
CA GLN A 8 10.03 13.61 -10.13
C GLN A 8 10.88 14.87 -10.14
N LEU A 9 12.20 14.69 -10.22
CA LEU A 9 13.17 15.79 -10.34
C LEU A 9 13.27 16.23 -11.79
N LYS A 10 13.27 17.56 -12.01
CA LYS A 10 13.57 18.23 -13.28
C LYS A 10 14.87 18.99 -13.13
N PHE A 11 15.94 18.45 -13.68
CA PHE A 11 17.24 19.07 -13.77
C PHE A 11 17.25 20.06 -14.93
N GLN A 12 18.08 21.10 -14.83
CA GLN A 12 18.30 22.09 -15.90
C GLN A 12 19.28 21.55 -16.95
N THR A 13 20.27 20.74 -16.50
CA THR A 13 21.32 20.20 -17.33
C THR A 13 21.30 18.67 -17.39
N ASN A 14 21.54 18.09 -18.57
CA ASN A 14 21.71 16.65 -18.71
C ASN A 14 22.97 16.14 -17.97
N GLU A 15 23.97 16.98 -17.86
CA GLU A 15 25.21 16.66 -17.16
C GLU A 15 24.95 16.31 -15.69
N CYS A 16 24.09 17.09 -15.03
CA CYS A 16 23.70 16.84 -13.64
C CYS A 16 22.88 15.55 -13.48
N VAL A 17 22.03 15.26 -14.46
CA VAL A 17 21.29 13.97 -14.50
C VAL A 17 22.25 12.78 -14.55
N GLU A 18 23.22 12.82 -15.46
CA GLU A 18 24.19 11.72 -15.62
C GLU A 18 25.14 11.62 -14.42
N PHE A 19 25.54 12.75 -13.82
CA PHE A 19 26.27 12.77 -12.56
C PHE A 19 25.52 12.02 -11.47
N TRP A 20 24.23 12.30 -11.24
CA TRP A 20 23.44 11.62 -10.22
C TRP A 20 23.18 10.15 -10.52
N LYS A 21 22.95 9.77 -11.78
CA LYS A 21 22.84 8.36 -12.18
C LYS A 21 24.12 7.58 -11.92
N SER A 22 25.27 8.17 -12.27
CA SER A 22 26.58 7.61 -12.00
C SER A 22 26.84 7.48 -10.48
N LEU A 23 26.57 8.53 -9.72
CA LEU A 23 26.71 8.53 -8.27
C LEU A 23 25.87 7.44 -7.61
N LEU A 24 24.59 7.30 -7.99
CA LEU A 24 23.71 6.26 -7.46
C LEU A 24 24.16 4.85 -7.85
N THR A 25 24.76 4.69 -9.04
CA THR A 25 25.30 3.40 -9.49
C THR A 25 26.52 3.00 -8.64
N ASN A 26 27.46 3.92 -8.47
CA ASN A 26 28.63 3.70 -7.64
C ASN A 26 28.30 3.49 -6.16
N GLN A 27 27.30 4.26 -5.63
CA GLN A 27 26.79 4.06 -4.28
C GLN A 27 26.17 2.67 -4.10
N LEU A 28 25.46 2.15 -5.08
CA LEU A 28 24.91 0.80 -5.06
C LEU A 28 26.02 -0.27 -5.02
N SER A 29 27.08 -0.09 -5.81
CA SER A 29 28.25 -0.96 -5.80
C SER A 29 28.99 -0.92 -4.45
N ALA A 30 29.22 0.29 -3.91
CA ALA A 30 29.82 0.48 -2.60
C ALA A 30 28.96 -0.14 -1.47
N TYR A 31 27.63 -0.04 -1.56
CA TYR A 31 26.71 -0.69 -0.62
C TYR A 31 26.90 -2.21 -0.63
N ASN A 32 26.88 -2.84 -1.79
CA ASN A 32 26.99 -4.28 -1.92
C ASN A 32 28.40 -4.76 -1.48
N ARG A 33 29.44 -4.01 -1.80
CA ARG A 33 30.81 -4.28 -1.31
C ARG A 33 30.88 -4.23 0.21
N CYS A 34 30.38 -3.16 0.83
CA CYS A 34 30.32 -3.00 2.28
C CYS A 34 29.50 -4.14 2.95
N ALA A 35 28.34 -4.49 2.39
CA ALA A 35 27.50 -5.56 2.93
C ALA A 35 28.24 -6.91 2.91
N ASN A 36 28.95 -7.23 1.84
CA ASN A 36 29.75 -8.46 1.74
C ASN A 36 30.87 -8.48 2.78
N MET A 37 31.65 -7.39 2.91
CA MET A 37 32.71 -7.29 3.92
C MET A 37 32.19 -7.52 5.34
N VAL A 38 31.04 -6.93 5.68
CA VAL A 38 30.41 -7.09 7.00
C VAL A 38 29.92 -8.52 7.24
N LEU A 39 29.38 -9.18 6.20
CA LEU A 39 28.92 -10.55 6.31
C LEU A 39 30.08 -11.55 6.45
N GLU A 40 31.15 -11.35 5.70
CA GLU A 40 32.37 -12.17 5.74
C GLU A 40 33.11 -12.04 7.08
N SER A 41 33.15 -10.84 7.65
CA SER A 41 33.88 -10.54 8.89
C SER A 41 33.12 -10.91 10.16
N ASN A 42 31.84 -11.28 10.05
CA ASN A 42 30.94 -11.63 11.17
C ASN A 42 30.99 -10.68 12.39
N ILE A 43 31.20 -9.40 12.15
CA ILE A 43 31.31 -8.36 13.19
C ILE A 43 29.94 -7.94 13.74
N PRO A 44 29.88 -7.31 14.93
CA PRO A 44 28.69 -6.66 15.43
C PRO A 44 28.20 -5.55 14.47
N LEU A 45 26.87 -5.48 14.25
CA LEU A 45 26.23 -4.53 13.32
C LEU A 45 26.07 -3.12 13.94
N GLY A 46 27.13 -2.63 14.59
CA GLY A 46 27.23 -1.26 15.07
C GLY A 46 27.70 -0.30 13.98
N ILE A 47 27.19 0.94 13.98
CA ILE A 47 27.60 1.96 13.00
C ILE A 47 29.12 2.17 13.03
N LYS A 48 29.71 2.32 14.24
CA LYS A 48 31.15 2.53 14.43
C LYS A 48 31.95 1.32 13.94
N THR A 49 31.50 0.11 14.23
CA THR A 49 32.20 -1.14 13.86
C THR A 49 32.23 -1.31 12.35
N VAL A 50 31.08 -1.09 11.67
CA VAL A 50 31.00 -1.13 10.20
C VAL A 50 31.84 -0.03 9.56
N HIS A 51 31.87 1.17 10.17
CA HIS A 51 32.70 2.26 9.69
C HIS A 51 34.19 1.90 9.72
N ASN A 52 34.71 1.43 10.87
CA ASN A 52 36.09 1.07 11.00
C ASN A 52 36.54 -0.05 10.05
N LEU A 53 35.65 -1.02 9.77
CA LEU A 53 35.97 -2.09 8.84
C LEU A 53 36.00 -1.63 7.38
N CYS A 54 35.06 -0.75 6.97
CA CYS A 54 34.79 -0.54 5.55
C CYS A 54 35.22 0.83 5.03
N TYR A 55 35.49 1.84 5.87
CA TYR A 55 35.61 3.22 5.40
C TYR A 55 36.80 3.40 4.45
N ASP A 56 38.00 3.02 4.85
CA ASP A 56 39.22 3.24 4.06
C ASP A 56 39.19 2.44 2.74
N VAL A 57 38.71 1.19 2.81
CA VAL A 57 38.58 0.34 1.63
C VAL A 57 37.60 0.97 0.62
N LEU A 58 36.43 1.43 1.08
CA LEU A 58 35.45 2.05 0.20
C LEU A 58 35.91 3.40 -0.35
N ARG A 59 36.71 4.15 0.42
CA ARG A 59 37.34 5.41 -0.05
C ARG A 59 38.34 5.16 -1.17
N ALA A 60 39.12 4.08 -1.07
CA ALA A 60 40.08 3.69 -2.11
C ALA A 60 39.40 3.12 -3.37
N GLU A 61 38.42 2.23 -3.20
CA GLU A 61 37.71 1.60 -4.33
C GLU A 61 36.74 2.55 -5.06
N PHE A 62 36.15 3.55 -4.34
CA PHE A 62 35.14 4.47 -4.89
C PHE A 62 35.52 5.95 -4.70
N PRO A 63 36.63 6.43 -5.29
CA PRO A 63 37.16 7.79 -5.07
C PRO A 63 36.22 8.90 -5.53
N MET A 64 35.28 8.58 -6.46
CA MET A 64 34.26 9.53 -6.94
C MET A 64 33.12 9.79 -5.94
N LEU A 65 32.94 8.92 -4.95
CA LEU A 65 31.95 9.14 -3.90
C LEU A 65 32.55 10.05 -2.83
N SER A 66 31.79 11.07 -2.42
CA SER A 66 32.20 11.89 -1.28
C SER A 66 32.23 11.07 0.01
N SER A 67 33.07 11.49 0.98
CA SER A 67 33.14 10.85 2.31
C SER A 67 31.76 10.71 2.96
N GLN A 68 30.91 11.72 2.82
CA GLN A 68 29.56 11.71 3.39
C GLN A 68 28.64 10.65 2.72
N VAL A 69 28.75 10.44 1.41
CA VAL A 69 28.02 9.38 0.71
C VAL A 69 28.45 8.01 1.21
N ILE A 70 29.75 7.79 1.41
CA ILE A 70 30.29 6.53 1.94
C ILE A 70 29.80 6.30 3.37
N VAL A 71 29.87 7.29 4.25
CA VAL A 71 29.36 7.19 5.63
C VAL A 71 27.87 6.84 5.66
N LYS A 72 27.05 7.52 4.81
CA LYS A 72 25.61 7.18 4.70
C LYS A 72 25.37 5.78 4.18
N THR A 73 26.18 5.31 3.24
CA THR A 73 26.10 3.94 2.72
C THR A 73 26.38 2.91 3.81
N GLN A 74 27.41 3.11 4.63
CA GLN A 74 27.73 2.23 5.76
C GLN A 74 26.63 2.20 6.82
N GLN A 75 26.06 3.37 7.16
CA GLN A 75 24.92 3.47 8.08
C GLN A 75 23.71 2.70 7.56
N GLU A 76 23.42 2.80 6.25
CA GLU A 76 22.34 2.07 5.61
C GLU A 76 22.59 0.55 5.63
N VAL A 77 23.82 0.09 5.37
CA VAL A 77 24.20 -1.33 5.46
C VAL A 77 23.98 -1.85 6.88
N ALA A 78 24.50 -1.17 7.89
CA ALA A 78 24.36 -1.57 9.28
C ALA A 78 22.87 -1.70 9.70
N ALA A 79 22.04 -0.71 9.35
CA ALA A 79 20.60 -0.71 9.65
C ALA A 79 19.86 -1.85 8.93
N ASN A 80 20.13 -2.05 7.63
CA ASN A 80 19.46 -3.07 6.83
C ASN A 80 19.84 -4.49 7.28
N LEU A 81 21.10 -4.77 7.54
CA LEU A 81 21.56 -6.07 8.04
C LEU A 81 20.98 -6.37 9.43
N LYS A 82 20.92 -5.37 10.31
CA LYS A 82 20.26 -5.50 11.61
C LYS A 82 18.78 -5.85 11.47
N SER A 83 18.06 -5.18 10.57
CA SER A 83 16.66 -5.48 10.29
C SER A 83 16.45 -6.87 9.72
N ILE A 84 17.30 -7.33 8.80
CA ILE A 84 17.24 -8.67 8.20
C ILE A 84 17.45 -9.75 9.27
N ARG A 85 18.44 -9.57 10.15
CA ARG A 85 18.71 -10.48 11.28
C ARG A 85 17.50 -10.60 12.21
N SER A 86 16.88 -9.48 12.57
CA SER A 86 15.70 -9.46 13.47
C SER A 86 14.48 -10.15 12.87
N ASN A 87 14.32 -10.13 11.55
CA ASN A 87 13.17 -10.72 10.85
C ASN A 87 13.30 -12.22 10.58
N LYS A 88 14.33 -12.90 11.09
CA LYS A 88 14.58 -14.36 10.89
C LYS A 88 14.66 -14.81 9.42
N HIS A 89 14.80 -13.91 8.48
CA HIS A 89 14.97 -14.18 7.03
C HIS A 89 16.42 -13.96 6.60
N PHE A 90 17.35 -14.28 7.50
CA PHE A 90 18.77 -14.05 7.23
C PHE A 90 19.27 -15.02 6.16
N THR A 91 19.79 -14.46 5.07
CA THR A 91 20.56 -15.18 4.06
C THR A 91 21.99 -14.65 4.07
N ASN A 92 22.97 -15.50 3.80
CA ASN A 92 24.39 -15.13 3.79
C ASN A 92 24.76 -14.18 2.64
N THR A 93 23.79 -13.85 1.78
CA THR A 93 23.98 -12.92 0.67
C THR A 93 22.86 -11.88 0.67
N VAL A 94 23.23 -10.61 0.83
CA VAL A 94 22.30 -9.48 0.76
C VAL A 94 22.75 -8.57 -0.38
N ILE A 95 22.05 -8.65 -1.51
CA ILE A 95 22.31 -7.82 -2.68
C ILE A 95 21.21 -6.76 -2.80
N LYS A 96 21.58 -5.49 -2.63
CA LYS A 96 20.71 -4.35 -2.97
C LYS A 96 20.66 -4.22 -4.50
N LYS A 97 19.46 -4.04 -5.05
CA LYS A 97 19.23 -3.85 -6.49
C LYS A 97 18.75 -2.45 -6.85
N ASN A 98 18.25 -1.73 -5.87
CA ASN A 98 17.65 -0.41 -6.08
C ASN A 98 18.69 0.69 -5.90
N LYS A 99 18.83 1.56 -6.90
CA LYS A 99 19.67 2.75 -6.87
C LYS A 99 18.96 3.84 -6.07
N ALA A 100 19.31 3.99 -4.80
CA ALA A 100 18.70 4.96 -3.91
C ALA A 100 19.67 5.38 -2.80
N LEU A 101 19.72 6.68 -2.51
CA LEU A 101 20.58 7.29 -1.50
C LEU A 101 19.75 8.24 -0.62
N ARG A 102 19.80 8.06 0.69
CA ARG A 102 19.24 9.03 1.65
C ARG A 102 20.19 10.20 1.76
N LEU A 103 19.66 11.39 1.49
CA LEU A 103 20.40 12.64 1.63
C LEU A 103 20.35 13.14 3.07
N ASP A 104 21.37 13.85 3.49
CA ASP A 104 21.35 14.68 4.69
C ASP A 104 21.73 16.12 4.33
N LYS A 105 21.66 17.05 5.29
CA LYS A 105 21.91 18.48 5.07
C LYS A 105 23.32 18.81 4.55
N ARG A 106 24.25 17.86 4.54
CA ARG A 106 25.59 18.01 3.91
C ARG A 106 25.57 17.69 2.43
N LEU A 107 24.63 16.85 1.99
CA LEU A 107 24.47 16.44 0.58
C LEU A 107 23.48 17.30 -0.17
N TYR A 108 22.55 17.97 0.51
CA TYR A 108 21.60 18.89 -0.12
C TYR A 108 21.51 20.20 0.65
N SER A 109 20.97 21.24 0.03
CA SER A 109 20.57 22.49 0.66
C SER A 109 19.27 23.03 0.05
N ASN A 110 18.68 24.06 0.66
CA ASN A 110 17.52 24.77 0.14
C ASN A 110 16.38 23.83 -0.34
N LEU A 111 16.00 22.87 0.53
CA LEU A 111 14.81 22.08 0.27
C LEU A 111 13.56 22.94 0.51
N THR A 112 12.86 23.26 -0.57
CA THR A 112 11.63 24.07 -0.59
C THR A 112 10.44 23.24 -1.03
N LEU A 113 9.25 23.88 -1.14
CA LEU A 113 8.04 23.23 -1.65
C LEU A 113 8.17 22.82 -3.12
N THR A 114 9.04 23.46 -3.89
CA THR A 114 9.12 23.33 -5.34
C THR A 114 10.45 22.85 -5.87
N SER A 115 11.50 22.89 -5.04
CA SER A 115 12.88 22.64 -5.48
C SER A 115 13.80 22.17 -4.36
N ILE A 116 14.95 21.66 -4.76
CA ILE A 116 16.07 21.29 -3.88
C ILE A 116 17.38 21.66 -4.56
N SER A 117 18.36 22.15 -3.80
CA SER A 117 19.71 22.38 -4.30
C SER A 117 20.57 21.12 -4.13
N LEU A 118 21.05 20.57 -5.24
CA LEU A 118 21.86 19.36 -5.30
C LEU A 118 23.24 19.62 -5.90
N PRO A 119 24.31 18.94 -5.47
CA PRO A 119 25.62 19.02 -6.11
C PRO A 119 25.53 18.40 -7.52
N CYS A 120 26.18 19.04 -8.49
CA CYS A 120 26.30 18.56 -9.86
C CYS A 120 27.71 18.06 -10.17
N LYS A 121 28.72 18.80 -9.70
CA LYS A 121 30.15 18.47 -9.76
C LYS A 121 30.83 18.98 -8.49
N LYS A 122 32.14 18.73 -8.32
CA LYS A 122 32.91 19.08 -7.11
C LYS A 122 32.71 20.52 -6.59
N SER A 123 32.34 21.47 -7.45
CA SER A 123 32.19 22.88 -7.05
C SER A 123 30.89 23.53 -7.54
N HIS A 124 30.02 22.77 -8.20
CA HIS A 124 28.79 23.31 -8.77
C HIS A 124 27.55 22.66 -8.16
N ARG A 125 26.58 23.46 -7.82
CA ARG A 125 25.24 23.01 -7.34
C ARG A 125 24.17 23.53 -8.29
N GLU A 126 23.18 22.70 -8.52
CA GLU A 126 22.03 23.03 -9.34
C GLU A 126 20.74 23.07 -8.49
N THR A 127 19.91 24.07 -8.71
CA THR A 127 18.56 24.09 -8.15
C THR A 127 17.63 23.28 -9.03
N VAL A 128 17.25 22.10 -8.52
CA VAL A 128 16.45 21.11 -9.24
C VAL A 128 14.98 21.28 -8.85
N SER A 129 14.12 21.49 -9.82
CA SER A 129 12.68 21.68 -9.61
C SER A 129 11.95 20.34 -9.47
N PHE A 130 10.78 20.35 -8.84
CA PHE A 130 9.90 19.19 -8.71
C PHE A 130 8.78 19.21 -9.75
N VAL A 131 8.37 18.05 -10.23
CA VAL A 131 7.07 17.88 -10.90
C VAL A 131 6.01 17.77 -9.83
N LEU A 132 5.34 18.88 -9.54
CA LEU A 132 4.37 19.00 -8.48
C LEU A 132 3.04 18.31 -8.81
N TYR A 133 2.31 17.88 -7.78
CA TYR A 133 0.94 17.40 -7.85
C TYR A 133 0.17 17.73 -6.56
N ASN A 134 -1.15 17.82 -6.65
CA ASN A 134 -2.00 18.40 -5.60
C ASN A 134 -1.81 17.77 -4.22
N GLU A 135 -1.70 16.44 -4.13
CA GLU A 135 -1.52 15.78 -2.83
C GLU A 135 -0.18 16.14 -2.18
N PHE A 136 0.93 16.17 -2.95
CA PHE A 136 2.22 16.61 -2.43
C PHE A 136 2.17 18.04 -1.92
N ASN A 137 1.63 18.97 -2.72
CA ASN A 137 1.52 20.37 -2.34
C ASN A 137 0.73 20.57 -1.04
N LYS A 138 -0.38 19.84 -0.89
CA LYS A 138 -1.20 19.89 0.34
C LYS A 138 -0.39 19.54 1.59
N PHE A 139 0.43 18.48 1.54
CA PHE A 139 1.23 18.07 2.69
C PHE A 139 2.47 18.95 2.86
N ALA A 140 3.13 19.34 1.78
CA ALA A 140 4.33 20.17 1.82
C ALA A 140 4.06 21.59 2.37
N SER A 141 2.85 22.12 2.18
CA SER A 141 2.45 23.42 2.75
C SER A 141 2.07 23.36 4.23
N GLN A 142 1.76 22.19 4.77
CA GLN A 142 1.26 22.03 6.13
C GLN A 142 2.27 21.42 7.12
N TYR A 143 3.20 20.60 6.62
CA TYR A 143 4.10 19.81 7.47
C TYR A 143 5.56 19.97 7.04
N PRO A 144 6.52 19.96 8.01
CA PRO A 144 7.93 20.02 7.70
C PRO A 144 8.38 18.77 6.93
N MET A 145 9.29 19.00 5.97
CA MET A 145 9.91 17.95 5.18
C MET A 145 11.13 17.40 5.91
N HIS A 146 11.20 16.07 6.05
CA HIS A 146 12.38 15.37 6.55
C HIS A 146 13.43 15.14 5.45
N ASP A 147 14.62 14.74 5.86
CA ASP A 147 15.73 14.39 4.95
C ASP A 147 15.26 13.43 3.85
N PRO A 148 15.39 13.85 2.59
CA PRO A 148 14.80 13.11 1.48
C PRO A 148 15.69 11.97 1.01
N LEU A 149 15.10 11.04 0.25
CA LEU A 149 15.81 9.98 -0.45
C LEU A 149 15.72 10.21 -1.94
N ILE A 150 16.88 10.31 -2.62
CA ILE A 150 16.94 10.35 -4.08
C ILE A 150 17.05 8.94 -4.64
N PHE A 151 16.33 8.64 -5.72
CA PHE A 151 16.36 7.32 -6.35
C PHE A 151 16.10 7.38 -7.85
N GLU A 152 16.62 6.37 -8.57
CA GLU A 152 16.36 6.18 -9.99
C GLU A 152 15.22 5.19 -10.22
N ARG A 153 14.29 5.55 -11.12
CA ARG A 153 13.23 4.68 -11.58
C ARG A 153 12.93 4.88 -13.06
N ASN A 154 13.07 3.83 -13.88
CA ASN A 154 12.87 3.87 -15.33
C ASN A 154 13.69 4.97 -16.03
N GLY A 155 14.94 5.13 -15.65
CA GLY A 155 15.87 6.14 -16.22
C GLY A 155 15.60 7.58 -15.76
N ARG A 156 14.65 7.82 -14.85
CA ARG A 156 14.33 9.13 -14.29
C ARG A 156 14.66 9.19 -12.80
N LEU A 157 15.04 10.37 -12.35
CA LEU A 157 15.37 10.63 -10.95
C LEU A 157 14.14 11.17 -10.21
N PHE A 158 13.95 10.66 -9.00
CA PHE A 158 12.86 11.03 -8.11
C PHE A 158 13.41 11.36 -6.73
N LEU A 159 12.69 12.22 -6.03
CA LEU A 159 12.90 12.52 -4.64
C LEU A 159 11.74 11.94 -3.83
N SER A 160 12.04 11.17 -2.81
CA SER A 160 11.08 10.66 -1.83
C SER A 160 11.18 11.55 -0.59
N VAL A 161 10.13 12.28 -0.29
CA VAL A 161 10.06 13.21 0.84
C VAL A 161 9.07 12.67 1.86
N SER A 162 9.48 12.64 3.12
CA SER A 162 8.65 12.19 4.23
C SER A 162 8.16 13.39 5.05
N PHE A 163 6.92 13.30 5.52
CA PHE A 163 6.25 14.29 6.36
C PHE A 163 5.79 13.64 7.65
N GLU A 164 6.00 14.28 8.77
CA GLU A 164 5.42 13.87 10.05
C GLU A 164 4.06 14.52 10.22
N VAL A 165 3.02 13.74 9.97
CA VAL A 165 1.64 14.21 10.01
C VAL A 165 1.02 13.87 11.35
N GLN A 166 0.43 14.85 12.01
CA GLN A 166 -0.33 14.64 13.24
C GLN A 166 -1.62 13.90 12.93
N GLU A 167 -1.94 12.89 13.74
CA GLU A 167 -3.23 12.22 13.68
C GLU A 167 -4.29 13.13 14.25
N LYS A 168 -5.45 13.18 13.59
CA LYS A 168 -6.58 13.92 14.12
C LYS A 168 -7.20 13.16 15.31
N PRO A 169 -7.72 13.86 16.33
CA PRO A 169 -8.42 13.21 17.42
C PRO A 169 -9.63 12.43 16.90
N HIS A 170 -10.00 11.36 17.58
CA HIS A 170 -11.15 10.54 17.19
C HIS A 170 -12.44 11.32 17.28
N LEU A 171 -13.30 11.17 16.27
CA LEU A 171 -14.56 11.92 16.13
C LEU A 171 -15.72 11.32 16.92
N GLY A 172 -15.60 10.11 17.45
CA GLY A 172 -16.67 9.44 18.19
C GLY A 172 -16.53 7.92 18.23
N GLU A 173 -17.60 7.24 18.70
CA GLU A 173 -17.60 5.79 18.94
C GLU A 173 -18.52 5.01 17.98
N THR A 174 -19.22 5.67 17.04
CA THR A 174 -20.13 5.00 16.10
C THR A 174 -19.35 4.15 15.11
N CYS A 175 -19.82 2.93 14.85
CA CYS A 175 -19.14 1.99 13.97
C CYS A 175 -19.92 1.64 12.70
N LEU A 176 -19.19 1.26 11.66
CA LEU A 176 -19.68 0.76 10.37
C LEU A 176 -18.94 -0.53 10.01
N GLY A 177 -19.67 -1.60 9.77
CA GLY A 177 -19.10 -2.87 9.31
C GLY A 177 -18.86 -2.89 7.80
N VAL A 178 -17.76 -3.49 7.39
CA VAL A 178 -17.31 -3.59 6.00
C VAL A 178 -17.07 -5.05 5.65
N ASP A 179 -17.92 -5.64 4.83
CA ASP A 179 -17.73 -6.96 4.23
C ASP A 179 -17.03 -6.84 2.87
N LEU A 180 -16.05 -7.71 2.62
CA LEU A 180 -15.21 -7.72 1.42
C LEU A 180 -15.52 -8.94 0.56
N GLY A 181 -16.13 -8.70 -0.61
CA GLY A 181 -16.61 -9.75 -1.49
C GLY A 181 -15.91 -9.83 -2.85
N ILE A 182 -16.17 -10.94 -3.57
CA ILE A 182 -15.67 -11.16 -4.93
C ILE A 182 -16.53 -10.47 -5.99
N ARG A 183 -17.84 -10.47 -5.76
CA ARG A 183 -18.84 -9.91 -6.71
C ARG A 183 -19.04 -8.43 -6.46
N ARG A 184 -19.35 -8.07 -5.22
CA ARG A 184 -19.32 -6.70 -4.72
C ARG A 184 -18.01 -6.54 -3.99
N PHE A 185 -17.22 -5.53 -4.36
CA PHE A 185 -15.92 -5.37 -3.77
C PHE A 185 -16.03 -5.03 -2.28
N VAL A 186 -17.00 -4.20 -1.93
CA VAL A 186 -17.33 -3.81 -0.55
C VAL A 186 -18.84 -3.75 -0.38
N THR A 187 -19.35 -4.29 0.71
CA THR A 187 -20.71 -4.07 1.21
C THR A 187 -20.61 -3.50 2.61
N LEU A 188 -21.33 -2.41 2.86
CA LEU A 188 -21.35 -1.69 4.12
C LEU A 188 -22.60 -2.09 4.92
N SER A 189 -22.48 -2.05 6.25
CA SER A 189 -23.58 -2.40 7.13
C SER A 189 -24.76 -1.44 7.07
N ASP A 190 -24.57 -0.22 6.54
CA ASP A 190 -25.62 0.76 6.25
C ASP A 190 -26.43 0.46 4.94
N GLY A 191 -26.14 -0.67 4.30
CA GLY A 191 -26.81 -1.12 3.08
C GLY A 191 -26.17 -0.65 1.77
N ARG A 192 -25.18 0.22 1.80
CA ARG A 192 -24.46 0.64 0.59
C ARG A 192 -23.53 -0.45 0.10
N ALA A 193 -23.48 -0.65 -1.21
CA ALA A 193 -22.52 -1.53 -1.86
C ALA A 193 -21.65 -0.74 -2.84
N ILE A 194 -20.34 -0.84 -2.69
CA ILE A 194 -19.38 -0.20 -3.58
C ILE A 194 -19.02 -1.18 -4.69
N VAL A 195 -19.58 -0.97 -5.88
CA VAL A 195 -19.34 -1.78 -7.07
C VAL A 195 -18.77 -0.91 -8.17
N ASN A 196 -17.51 -1.10 -8.50
CA ASN A 196 -16.93 -0.44 -9.66
C ASN A 196 -17.04 -1.33 -10.89
N LYS A 197 -18.16 -1.20 -11.63
CA LYS A 197 -18.46 -1.99 -12.85
C LYS A 197 -17.35 -1.81 -13.91
N GLU A 198 -16.86 -0.61 -14.09
CA GLU A 198 -15.80 -0.29 -15.05
C GLU A 198 -14.49 -0.97 -14.69
N TYR A 199 -14.09 -0.91 -13.42
CA TYR A 199 -12.91 -1.64 -12.92
C TYR A 199 -13.01 -3.14 -13.19
N LEU A 200 -14.17 -3.75 -12.92
CA LEU A 200 -14.39 -5.18 -13.15
C LEU A 200 -14.32 -5.53 -14.65
N ALA A 201 -14.86 -4.69 -15.52
CA ALA A 201 -14.79 -4.88 -16.98
C ALA A 201 -13.34 -4.77 -17.47
N ARG A 202 -12.61 -3.74 -17.06
CA ARG A 202 -11.19 -3.55 -17.37
C ARG A 202 -10.34 -4.71 -16.83
N LYS A 203 -10.62 -5.22 -15.63
CA LYS A 203 -9.92 -6.36 -15.04
C LYS A 203 -10.12 -7.65 -15.86
N ARG A 204 -11.37 -7.90 -16.36
CA ARG A 204 -11.65 -9.01 -17.28
C ARG A 204 -10.84 -8.90 -18.56
N LYS A 205 -10.80 -7.70 -19.18
CA LYS A 205 -9.99 -7.42 -20.38
C LYS A 205 -8.49 -7.66 -20.14
N MET A 206 -7.96 -7.20 -18.99
CA MET A 206 -6.53 -7.43 -18.66
C MET A 206 -6.22 -8.92 -18.48
N ARG A 207 -7.13 -9.71 -17.89
CA ARG A 207 -6.98 -11.17 -17.76
C ARG A 207 -6.91 -11.85 -19.13
N TYR A 208 -7.81 -11.49 -20.03
CA TYR A 208 -7.82 -12.00 -21.41
C TYR A 208 -6.50 -11.65 -22.13
N LEU A 209 -6.09 -10.38 -22.10
CA LEU A 209 -4.87 -9.94 -22.76
C LEU A 209 -3.61 -10.64 -22.22
N LYS A 210 -3.55 -10.88 -20.90
CA LYS A 210 -2.42 -11.62 -20.31
C LYS A 210 -2.33 -13.04 -20.86
N ARG A 211 -3.45 -13.75 -21.00
CA ARG A 211 -3.49 -15.09 -21.61
C ARG A 211 -2.99 -15.05 -23.04
N VAL A 212 -3.54 -14.17 -23.88
CA VAL A 212 -3.13 -14.00 -25.29
C VAL A 212 -1.62 -13.68 -25.40
N TYR A 213 -1.09 -12.78 -24.56
CA TYR A 213 0.33 -12.43 -24.62
C TYR A 213 1.26 -13.54 -24.08
N GLN A 214 0.78 -14.39 -23.18
CA GLN A 214 1.50 -15.58 -22.73
C GLN A 214 1.57 -16.62 -23.85
N GLU A 215 0.44 -16.93 -24.50
CA GLU A 215 0.35 -17.86 -25.65
C GLU A 215 1.25 -17.40 -26.80
N LYS A 216 1.22 -16.10 -27.12
CA LYS A 216 2.05 -15.49 -28.19
C LYS A 216 3.50 -15.18 -27.76
N LYS A 217 3.94 -15.59 -26.57
CA LYS A 217 5.29 -15.32 -25.99
C LYS A 217 5.70 -13.84 -26.05
N SER A 218 4.74 -12.92 -26.04
CA SER A 218 4.96 -11.47 -26.15
C SER A 218 5.25 -10.84 -24.78
N PHE A 219 6.45 -11.08 -24.25
CA PHE A 219 6.84 -10.72 -22.88
C PHE A 219 6.76 -9.22 -22.59
N ARG A 220 7.16 -8.35 -23.54
CA ARG A 220 7.05 -6.88 -23.36
C ARG A 220 5.60 -6.45 -23.12
N ARG A 221 4.65 -6.94 -23.94
CA ARG A 221 3.21 -6.65 -23.81
C ARG A 221 2.63 -7.23 -22.52
N LEU A 222 3.07 -8.44 -22.14
CA LEU A 222 2.67 -9.08 -20.89
C LEU A 222 3.08 -8.25 -19.66
N VAL A 223 4.34 -7.78 -19.61
CA VAL A 223 4.87 -6.93 -18.52
C VAL A 223 4.11 -5.60 -18.46
N ALA A 224 3.90 -4.95 -19.60
CA ALA A 224 3.14 -3.71 -19.70
C ALA A 224 1.69 -3.88 -19.19
N THR A 225 1.03 -4.98 -19.56
CA THR A 225 -0.34 -5.30 -19.12
C THR A 225 -0.41 -5.56 -17.61
N ARG A 226 0.56 -6.30 -17.05
CA ARG A 226 0.67 -6.52 -15.59
C ARG A 226 0.86 -5.21 -14.82
N ARG A 227 1.68 -4.30 -15.35
CA ARG A 227 1.90 -2.98 -14.76
C ARG A 227 0.63 -2.13 -14.78
N LYS A 228 -0.10 -2.11 -15.92
CA LYS A 228 -1.37 -1.40 -16.07
C LYS A 228 -2.43 -1.94 -15.11
N GLU A 229 -2.57 -3.26 -14.99
CA GLU A 229 -3.48 -3.90 -14.04
C GLU A 229 -3.17 -3.52 -12.59
N ARG A 230 -1.88 -3.52 -12.20
CA ARG A 230 -1.44 -3.12 -10.86
C ARG A 230 -1.82 -1.67 -10.53
N ASN A 231 -1.55 -0.74 -11.46
CA ASN A 231 -1.88 0.67 -11.27
C ASN A 231 -3.40 0.87 -11.16
N MET A 232 -4.17 0.22 -12.01
CA MET A 232 -5.64 0.26 -11.97
C MET A 232 -6.19 -0.32 -10.67
N SER A 233 -5.65 -1.44 -10.19
CA SER A 233 -6.03 -2.04 -8.90
C SER A 233 -5.67 -1.12 -7.73
N LYS A 234 -4.52 -0.46 -7.78
CA LYS A 234 -4.12 0.52 -6.79
C LYS A 234 -5.10 1.69 -6.74
N GLN A 235 -5.45 2.28 -7.89
CA GLN A 235 -6.40 3.37 -7.98
C GLN A 235 -7.77 2.97 -7.40
N ASN A 236 -8.31 1.82 -7.81
CA ASN A 236 -9.58 1.33 -7.29
C ASN A 236 -9.60 1.17 -5.76
N ILE A 237 -8.48 0.77 -5.15
CA ILE A 237 -8.38 0.68 -3.69
C ILE A 237 -8.49 2.06 -3.04
N TYR A 238 -7.84 3.07 -3.61
CA TYR A 238 -7.92 4.44 -3.12
C TYR A 238 -9.32 5.02 -3.25
N ASP A 239 -9.98 4.78 -4.39
CA ASP A 239 -11.34 5.24 -4.64
C ASP A 239 -12.32 4.60 -3.64
N VAL A 240 -12.23 3.29 -3.44
CA VAL A 240 -13.05 2.55 -2.47
C VAL A 240 -12.80 3.04 -1.03
N ALA A 241 -11.53 3.24 -0.64
CA ALA A 241 -11.22 3.77 0.68
C ALA A 241 -11.81 5.17 0.90
N ASN A 242 -11.75 6.04 -0.13
CA ASN A 242 -12.37 7.35 -0.05
C ASN A 242 -13.89 7.28 0.11
N GLU A 243 -14.57 6.37 -0.61
CA GLU A 243 -16.02 6.20 -0.48
C GLU A 243 -16.42 5.68 0.92
N ILE A 244 -15.66 4.74 1.48
CA ILE A 244 -15.90 4.27 2.86
C ILE A 244 -15.73 5.42 3.87
N LEU A 245 -14.74 6.27 3.68
CA LEU A 245 -14.44 7.38 4.61
C LEU A 245 -15.43 8.54 4.53
N LYS A 246 -16.28 8.63 3.49
CA LYS A 246 -17.38 9.60 3.39
C LYS A 246 -18.55 9.29 4.35
N THR A 247 -18.56 8.10 4.97
CA THR A 247 -19.61 7.73 5.93
C THR A 247 -19.46 8.52 7.24
N ASP A 248 -20.53 8.69 7.99
CA ASP A 248 -20.51 9.41 9.26
C ASP A 248 -19.91 8.60 10.43
N ALA A 249 -19.72 7.30 10.24
CA ALA A 249 -19.11 6.42 11.24
C ALA A 249 -17.68 6.84 11.58
N SER A 250 -17.34 6.82 12.85
CA SER A 250 -16.01 7.13 13.36
C SER A 250 -15.09 5.91 13.37
N ILE A 251 -15.66 4.72 13.44
CA ILE A 251 -14.96 3.44 13.49
C ILE A 251 -15.36 2.58 12.28
N ILE A 252 -14.38 2.18 11.47
CA ILE A 252 -14.57 1.26 10.35
C ILE A 252 -14.15 -0.13 10.80
N VAL A 253 -15.09 -1.07 10.85
CA VAL A 253 -14.85 -2.44 11.32
C VAL A 253 -14.72 -3.38 10.11
N MET A 254 -13.62 -4.13 10.04
CA MET A 254 -13.33 -5.08 8.97
C MET A 254 -12.99 -6.46 9.55
N GLU A 255 -13.12 -7.51 8.74
CA GLU A 255 -12.63 -8.83 9.12
C GLU A 255 -11.08 -8.91 9.08
N ASP A 256 -10.51 -9.66 10.02
CA ASP A 256 -9.10 -10.05 9.93
C ASP A 256 -8.91 -11.22 8.94
N LEU A 257 -8.60 -10.87 7.71
CA LEU A 257 -8.36 -11.81 6.62
C LEU A 257 -6.88 -12.19 6.44
N SER A 258 -6.03 -11.94 7.43
CA SER A 258 -4.58 -12.23 7.37
C SER A 258 -4.28 -13.71 7.08
N LYS A 259 -5.09 -14.61 7.61
CA LYS A 259 -4.95 -16.08 7.45
C LYS A 259 -5.76 -16.67 6.28
N ILE A 260 -6.51 -15.88 5.51
CA ILE A 260 -7.39 -16.40 4.47
C ILE A 260 -6.64 -17.19 3.39
N LYS A 261 -5.41 -16.81 3.06
CA LYS A 261 -4.57 -17.55 2.11
C LYS A 261 -4.09 -18.90 2.64
N GLN A 262 -3.85 -19.01 3.94
CA GLN A 262 -3.43 -20.25 4.57
C GLN A 262 -4.58 -21.25 4.63
N ASN A 263 -5.80 -20.79 4.93
CA ASN A 263 -6.99 -21.63 5.00
C ASN A 263 -7.46 -22.10 3.60
N THR A 264 -7.22 -21.31 2.55
CA THR A 264 -7.55 -21.69 1.16
C THR A 264 -6.49 -22.59 0.50
N SER A 265 -5.30 -22.73 1.09
CA SER A 265 -4.20 -23.59 0.58
C SER A 265 -4.19 -25.01 1.18
N LYS A 266 -4.88 -25.25 2.28
CA LYS A 266 -5.01 -26.58 2.88
C LYS A 266 -6.06 -27.40 2.13
N HIS A 267 -5.66 -28.05 1.04
CA HIS A 267 -6.39 -29.16 0.45
C HIS A 267 -5.60 -30.45 0.67
N GLU A 268 -6.20 -31.37 1.36
CA GLU A 268 -5.61 -32.66 1.79
C GLU A 268 -5.34 -33.63 0.63
N ASN A 269 -5.71 -33.34 -0.62
CA ASN A 269 -5.66 -34.32 -1.71
C ASN A 269 -5.10 -33.77 -3.03
N GLY A 270 -4.05 -32.96 -3.03
CA GLY A 270 -3.32 -32.64 -4.29
C GLY A 270 -4.15 -31.98 -5.42
N GLN A 271 -5.43 -31.67 -5.18
CA GLN A 271 -6.31 -31.08 -6.19
C GLN A 271 -5.91 -29.64 -6.49
N LYS A 272 -5.86 -29.29 -7.77
CA LYS A 272 -5.58 -27.93 -8.27
C LYS A 272 -6.53 -26.94 -7.59
N ARG A 273 -5.98 -25.80 -7.14
CA ARG A 273 -6.74 -24.67 -6.61
C ARG A 273 -7.98 -24.39 -7.44
N THR A 274 -9.16 -24.44 -6.83
CA THR A 274 -10.41 -24.11 -7.52
C THR A 274 -10.36 -22.70 -8.06
N SER A 275 -11.13 -22.43 -9.13
CA SER A 275 -11.22 -21.08 -9.71
C SER A 275 -11.70 -20.04 -8.69
N HIS A 276 -12.43 -20.46 -7.66
CA HIS A 276 -12.88 -19.63 -6.54
C HIS A 276 -11.71 -19.18 -5.65
N ASN A 277 -10.83 -20.08 -5.23
CA ASN A 277 -9.64 -19.73 -4.43
C ASN A 277 -8.68 -18.80 -5.17
N ASN A 278 -8.57 -18.98 -6.49
CA ASN A 278 -7.80 -18.07 -7.34
C ASN A 278 -8.42 -16.65 -7.40
N ARG A 279 -9.75 -16.52 -7.32
CA ARG A 279 -10.44 -15.22 -7.27
C ARG A 279 -10.23 -14.52 -5.93
N ILE A 280 -10.38 -15.24 -4.82
CA ILE A 280 -10.12 -14.71 -3.46
C ILE A 280 -8.68 -14.19 -3.36
N GLY A 281 -7.71 -14.97 -3.83
CA GLY A 281 -6.29 -14.58 -3.80
C GLY A 281 -5.94 -13.34 -4.62
N GLN A 282 -6.82 -12.91 -5.53
CA GLN A 282 -6.65 -11.69 -6.36
C GLN A 282 -7.24 -10.42 -5.72
N ILE A 283 -7.96 -10.53 -4.60
CA ILE A 283 -8.51 -9.37 -3.92
C ILE A 283 -7.43 -8.80 -2.99
N PRO A 284 -7.07 -7.53 -3.14
CA PRO A 284 -6.00 -6.94 -2.35
C PRO A 284 -6.50 -6.46 -0.96
N PHE A 285 -7.09 -7.37 -0.17
CA PHE A 285 -7.66 -7.08 1.15
C PHE A 285 -6.66 -6.37 2.07
N TYR A 286 -5.45 -6.89 2.16
CA TYR A 286 -4.39 -6.29 2.97
C TYR A 286 -4.10 -4.84 2.56
N LYS A 287 -4.02 -4.59 1.23
CA LYS A 287 -3.72 -3.24 0.74
C LYS A 287 -4.87 -2.26 0.97
N LEU A 288 -6.12 -2.73 0.89
CA LEU A 288 -7.27 -1.89 1.25
C LEU A 288 -7.23 -1.53 2.74
N LYS A 289 -7.01 -2.50 3.62
CA LYS A 289 -6.88 -2.25 5.07
C LYS A 289 -5.77 -1.23 5.35
N GLU A 290 -4.58 -1.42 4.77
CA GLU A 290 -3.44 -0.51 4.91
C GLU A 290 -3.79 0.93 4.48
N VAL A 291 -4.39 1.08 3.28
CA VAL A 291 -4.79 2.38 2.75
C VAL A 291 -5.89 3.02 3.59
N LEU A 292 -6.89 2.24 4.00
CA LEU A 292 -8.01 2.71 4.81
C LEU A 292 -7.54 3.16 6.19
N THR A 293 -6.63 2.40 6.82
CA THR A 293 -6.10 2.72 8.16
C THR A 293 -5.43 4.09 8.18
N TYR A 294 -4.44 4.34 7.29
CA TYR A 294 -3.76 5.63 7.34
C TYR A 294 -4.66 6.80 6.92
N LYS A 295 -5.58 6.59 5.96
CA LYS A 295 -6.53 7.63 5.55
C LYS A 295 -7.55 7.94 6.64
N ALA A 296 -8.01 6.94 7.38
CA ALA A 296 -8.91 7.10 8.52
C ALA A 296 -8.25 7.98 9.60
N GLN A 297 -7.01 7.71 9.97
CA GLN A 297 -6.26 8.51 10.94
C GLN A 297 -6.12 9.99 10.51
N LEU A 298 -5.99 10.27 9.20
CA LEU A 298 -5.94 11.63 8.67
C LEU A 298 -7.24 12.42 8.85
N VAL A 299 -8.38 11.73 8.97
CA VAL A 299 -9.70 12.36 9.12
C VAL A 299 -10.32 12.16 10.51
N GLY A 300 -9.56 11.64 11.49
CA GLY A 300 -10.01 11.42 12.85
C GLY A 300 -10.86 10.17 13.02
N LYS A 301 -10.79 9.23 12.09
CA LYS A 301 -11.46 7.93 12.16
C LYS A 301 -10.44 6.82 12.47
N ARG A 302 -10.92 5.66 12.93
CA ARG A 302 -10.08 4.49 13.16
C ARG A 302 -10.59 3.26 12.43
N VAL A 303 -9.68 2.31 12.17
CA VAL A 303 -10.01 1.02 11.57
C VAL A 303 -9.77 -0.07 12.60
N GLU A 304 -10.78 -0.86 12.87
CA GLU A 304 -10.71 -2.03 13.74
C GLU A 304 -10.85 -3.32 12.94
N THR A 305 -10.27 -4.41 13.44
CA THR A 305 -10.42 -5.73 12.83
C THR A 305 -10.99 -6.72 13.81
N VAL A 306 -11.95 -7.50 13.32
CA VAL A 306 -12.65 -8.53 14.10
C VAL A 306 -12.40 -9.92 13.51
N SER A 307 -12.60 -10.95 14.32
CA SER A 307 -12.49 -12.34 13.86
C SER A 307 -13.53 -12.65 12.77
N PRO A 308 -13.15 -13.29 11.63
CA PRO A 308 -14.08 -13.65 10.56
C PRO A 308 -15.01 -14.82 10.91
N LEU A 309 -14.86 -15.45 12.10
CA LEU A 309 -15.66 -16.59 12.50
C LEU A 309 -17.14 -16.24 12.58
N PHE A 310 -17.98 -16.98 11.82
CA PHE A 310 -19.45 -16.92 11.84
C PHE A 310 -20.12 -15.62 11.36
N THR A 311 -19.38 -14.65 10.84
CA THR A 311 -19.93 -13.39 10.31
C THR A 311 -20.92 -13.61 9.17
N SER A 312 -20.67 -14.58 8.29
CA SER A 312 -21.55 -14.95 7.18
C SER A 312 -22.60 -16.05 7.52
N GLN A 313 -22.56 -16.60 8.74
CA GLN A 313 -23.39 -17.75 9.14
C GLN A 313 -24.48 -17.39 10.14
N LYS A 314 -24.40 -16.23 10.81
CA LYS A 314 -25.38 -15.77 11.77
C LYS A 314 -26.43 -14.89 11.10
N ASP A 315 -27.68 -14.98 11.55
CA ASP A 315 -28.69 -13.96 11.30
C ASP A 315 -28.33 -12.70 12.07
N CYS A 316 -28.11 -11.60 11.36
CA CYS A 316 -27.71 -10.32 12.00
C CYS A 316 -28.79 -9.72 12.90
N ARG A 317 -30.05 -10.18 12.82
CA ARG A 317 -31.16 -9.71 13.67
C ARG A 317 -31.20 -10.44 15.02
N THR A 318 -30.96 -11.75 15.00
CA THR A 318 -31.12 -12.62 16.19
C THR A 318 -29.82 -13.09 16.80
N ASP A 319 -28.67 -12.87 16.10
CA ASP A 319 -27.34 -13.41 16.45
C ASP A 319 -27.25 -14.94 16.48
N LYS A 320 -28.28 -15.67 15.98
CA LYS A 320 -28.33 -17.12 15.93
C LYS A 320 -27.76 -17.67 14.62
N LYS A 321 -27.27 -18.92 14.66
CA LYS A 321 -26.80 -19.65 13.46
C LYS A 321 -27.89 -20.59 12.95
N ASP A 322 -29.07 -20.11 12.75
CA ASP A 322 -30.25 -20.89 12.40
C ASP A 322 -30.75 -20.63 10.97
N GLY A 323 -30.04 -19.82 10.19
CA GLY A 323 -30.29 -19.57 8.78
C GLY A 323 -29.30 -20.25 7.85
N THR A 324 -29.57 -20.18 6.54
CA THR A 324 -28.73 -20.78 5.49
C THR A 324 -28.38 -19.78 4.41
N ARG A 325 -27.08 -19.66 4.07
CA ARG A 325 -26.59 -18.84 2.97
C ARG A 325 -26.59 -19.62 1.66
N VAL A 326 -27.30 -19.12 0.64
CA VAL A 326 -27.27 -19.64 -0.72
C VAL A 326 -26.88 -18.51 -1.69
N GLY A 327 -25.66 -18.50 -2.14
CA GLY A 327 -25.14 -17.47 -3.04
C GLY A 327 -25.12 -16.07 -2.38
N CYS A 328 -25.92 -15.13 -2.92
CA CYS A 328 -26.06 -13.77 -2.41
C CYS A 328 -27.24 -13.59 -1.45
N ARG A 329 -27.95 -14.68 -1.11
CA ARG A 329 -29.13 -14.65 -0.23
C ARG A 329 -28.85 -15.41 1.06
N TYR A 330 -29.36 -14.88 2.15
CA TYR A 330 -29.36 -15.52 3.46
C TYR A 330 -30.82 -15.77 3.86
N TYR A 331 -31.19 -17.02 3.99
CA TYR A 331 -32.53 -17.46 4.36
C TYR A 331 -32.60 -17.65 5.87
N CYS A 332 -33.37 -16.81 6.53
CA CYS A 332 -33.56 -16.85 7.96
C CYS A 332 -34.59 -17.91 8.35
N LYS A 333 -34.56 -18.35 9.60
CA LYS A 333 -35.47 -19.39 10.12
C LYS A 333 -36.94 -18.97 10.09
N ASP A 334 -37.22 -17.69 10.22
CA ASP A 334 -38.56 -17.07 10.17
C ASP A 334 -39.07 -16.83 8.74
N GLY A 335 -38.37 -17.31 7.72
CA GLY A 335 -38.74 -17.17 6.30
C GLY A 335 -38.29 -15.86 5.66
N ILE A 336 -37.71 -14.94 6.40
CA ILE A 336 -37.17 -13.68 5.85
C ILE A 336 -35.90 -13.97 5.06
N VAL A 337 -35.74 -13.30 3.93
CA VAL A 337 -34.56 -13.43 3.07
C VAL A 337 -33.76 -12.11 3.09
N LEU A 338 -32.52 -12.18 3.54
CA LEU A 338 -31.59 -11.05 3.62
C LEU A 338 -30.58 -11.11 2.45
N ASP A 339 -30.01 -9.96 2.12
CA ASP A 339 -28.77 -9.93 1.31
C ASP A 339 -27.63 -10.50 2.16
N ALA A 340 -26.96 -11.52 1.67
CA ALA A 340 -25.96 -12.27 2.45
C ALA A 340 -24.69 -11.45 2.77
N ASP A 341 -24.31 -10.53 1.87
CA ASP A 341 -23.13 -9.68 2.06
C ASP A 341 -23.47 -8.55 3.04
N TRP A 342 -24.68 -8.01 2.99
CA TRP A 342 -25.16 -7.04 3.98
C TRP A 342 -25.32 -7.67 5.38
N ASN A 343 -25.91 -8.86 5.48
CA ASN A 343 -26.01 -9.61 6.73
C ASN A 343 -24.62 -9.81 7.36
N ALA A 344 -23.61 -10.15 6.55
CA ALA A 344 -22.24 -10.29 7.01
C ALA A 344 -21.66 -8.95 7.49
N ALA A 345 -21.88 -7.85 6.76
CA ALA A 345 -21.40 -6.54 7.15
C ALA A 345 -22.00 -6.05 8.49
N VAL A 346 -23.28 -6.30 8.74
CA VAL A 346 -23.92 -5.99 10.03
C VAL A 346 -23.33 -6.85 11.16
N ASN A 347 -23.12 -8.14 10.94
CA ASN A 347 -22.48 -9.03 11.91
C ASN A 347 -21.04 -8.60 12.23
N ILE A 348 -20.31 -8.07 11.24
CA ILE A 348 -18.98 -7.49 11.44
C ILE A 348 -19.05 -6.26 12.34
N ALA A 349 -20.00 -5.34 12.09
CA ALA A 349 -20.20 -4.16 12.94
C ALA A 349 -20.51 -4.55 14.38
N LYS A 350 -21.45 -5.47 14.60
CA LYS A 350 -21.85 -5.95 15.94
C LYS A 350 -20.69 -6.56 16.74
N LYS A 351 -19.73 -7.19 16.09
CA LYS A 351 -18.55 -7.76 16.77
C LYS A 351 -17.62 -6.73 17.39
N SER A 352 -17.65 -5.47 16.96
CA SER A 352 -16.82 -4.41 17.53
C SER A 352 -17.26 -3.95 18.90
N LYS A 353 -18.51 -4.26 19.30
CA LYS A 353 -19.15 -3.80 20.55
C LYS A 353 -19.36 -2.29 20.66
N HIS A 354 -19.14 -1.55 19.57
CA HIS A 354 -19.42 -0.12 19.49
C HIS A 354 -20.84 0.13 18.99
N PRO A 355 -21.43 1.29 19.29
CA PRO A 355 -22.73 1.69 18.75
C PRO A 355 -22.69 1.71 17.21
N ILE A 356 -23.71 1.15 16.57
CA ILE A 356 -23.81 1.11 15.11
C ILE A 356 -24.29 2.49 14.63
N SER A 357 -23.67 3.00 13.56
CA SER A 357 -23.90 4.35 13.02
C SER A 357 -25.22 4.53 12.25
N PHE A 358 -26.07 3.51 12.20
CA PHE A 358 -27.34 3.53 11.43
C PHE A 358 -28.38 2.65 12.12
N GLU A 359 -29.65 2.96 11.86
CA GLU A 359 -30.76 2.10 12.28
C GLU A 359 -30.86 0.90 11.34
N LEU A 360 -31.04 -0.30 11.91
CA LEU A 360 -31.25 -1.50 11.12
C LEU A 360 -32.61 -1.38 10.43
N PRO A 361 -32.70 -1.40 9.08
CA PRO A 361 -33.96 -1.35 8.39
C PRO A 361 -34.72 -2.65 8.67
N PHE A 362 -35.78 -2.58 9.47
CA PHE A 362 -36.63 -3.74 9.80
C PHE A 362 -37.54 -4.15 8.64
N ASP A 363 -37.85 -3.25 7.69
CA ASP A 363 -38.74 -3.50 6.59
C ASP A 363 -38.01 -3.63 5.24
N GLY A 364 -37.95 -4.85 4.75
CA GLY A 364 -37.72 -5.14 3.32
C GLY A 364 -36.29 -5.04 2.79
N CYS A 365 -35.36 -5.75 3.40
CA CYS A 365 -33.98 -5.88 2.88
C CYS A 365 -33.85 -6.39 1.41
N LEU A 366 -34.92 -6.81 0.77
CA LEU A 366 -34.95 -7.18 -0.67
C LEU A 366 -34.84 -5.96 -1.61
N ASN A 367 -35.16 -4.74 -1.17
CA ASN A 367 -35.10 -3.54 -2.01
C ASN A 367 -33.71 -2.90 -2.12
N LEU A 368 -32.71 -3.35 -1.35
CA LEU A 368 -31.34 -2.83 -1.45
C LEU A 368 -30.64 -3.18 -2.78
N ILE A 369 -31.14 -4.17 -3.51
CA ILE A 369 -30.63 -4.51 -4.85
C ILE A 369 -30.99 -3.42 -5.89
N GLY A 370 -32.08 -2.66 -5.68
CA GLY A 370 -32.57 -1.62 -6.60
C GLY A 370 -31.96 -0.23 -6.38
N ARG A 371 -31.61 0.14 -5.14
CA ARG A 371 -31.12 1.50 -4.83
C ARG A 371 -29.68 1.77 -5.27
N ALA A 372 -28.84 0.76 -5.46
CA ALA A 372 -27.49 0.94 -5.99
C ALA A 372 -27.44 1.41 -7.46
N GLN A 373 -28.57 1.45 -8.17
CA GLN A 373 -28.65 1.90 -9.56
C GLN A 373 -29.07 3.37 -9.72
N SER A 374 -29.67 4.01 -8.70
CA SER A 374 -30.25 5.35 -8.84
C SER A 374 -29.32 6.51 -8.48
N THR A 375 -28.27 6.28 -7.69
CA THR A 375 -27.33 7.36 -7.29
C THR A 375 -26.26 7.70 -8.33
N ALA A 376 -26.10 6.88 -9.37
CA ALA A 376 -25.14 7.14 -10.45
C ALA A 376 -25.70 7.99 -11.61
N GLN A 377 -27.01 8.28 -11.64
CA GLN A 377 -27.65 9.04 -12.72
C GLN A 377 -27.96 10.51 -12.40
N SER A 378 -27.79 10.96 -11.16
CA SER A 378 -28.16 12.34 -10.77
C SER A 378 -26.99 13.35 -10.75
N GLN A 379 -25.81 13.00 -11.23
CA GLN A 379 -24.64 13.92 -11.30
C GLN A 379 -24.17 14.24 -12.72
N ASN A 380 -24.95 13.93 -13.75
CA ASN A 380 -24.73 14.41 -15.12
C ASN A 380 -25.98 15.10 -15.64
N ARG A 381 -26.26 16.29 -15.13
CA ARG A 381 -27.01 17.37 -15.79
C ARG A 381 -26.42 18.70 -15.42
#